data_1fbe81a1990e09396690da83d1baabf1
#
_entry.id   1fbe81a1990e09396690da83d1baabf1
#
_cell.length_a   1.000
_cell.length_b   1.000
_cell.length_c   1.000
_cell.angle_alpha   90.00
_cell.angle_beta   90.00
_cell.angle_gamma   90.00
#
_symmetry.space_group_name_H-M   'P 1'
#
loop_
_entity.id
_entity.type
_entity.pdbx_description
1 polymer ?
#
loop_
_entity_poly.entity_id
_entity_poly.type
_entity_poly.pdbx_seq_one_letter_code
_entity_poly.pdbx_strand_id
1 'polypeptide(L)'
;MNAEFALKGQETKASLVNVMSDVARPNWLLKLLPSSKGQEQAPVEKLYYDVLEASRQPVFYLEYEVADTFDGRFDMLCLMMSLMMARLKKADSENKEFAQDLFDAMFRDVDLTLREMGAGDLGVGKRVKKMSEAFLGRLTAYDKGLVEGNASILAAAIARNVYRREEEADIDLRLAEQCLRLFARLEDVADADLYAGAPIFSQLVRTA
;
A
#
# COMPACT_ATOMS: atom_id res chain seq x y z
N MET A 1 6.28 11.54 -34.82
CA MET A 1 5.78 12.08 -33.53
C MET A 1 5.37 10.95 -32.58
N ASN A 2 5.97 9.75 -32.66
CA ASN A 2 5.58 8.56 -31.88
C ASN A 2 6.71 7.81 -31.17
N ALA A 3 7.97 8.28 -31.26
CA ALA A 3 9.11 7.61 -30.62
C ALA A 3 9.43 8.16 -29.20
N GLU A 4 9.11 9.39 -28.91
CA GLU A 4 9.41 10.03 -27.63
C GLU A 4 8.48 9.59 -26.48
N PHE A 5 7.25 9.20 -26.83
CA PHE A 5 6.27 8.70 -25.82
C PHE A 5 6.57 7.27 -25.34
N ALA A 6 7.20 6.46 -26.21
CA ALA A 6 7.57 5.07 -25.88
C ALA A 6 8.78 5.01 -24.93
N LEU A 7 9.72 5.97 -25.01
CA LEU A 7 10.91 6.01 -24.17
C LEU A 7 10.61 6.48 -22.75
N LYS A 8 9.67 7.41 -22.55
CA LYS A 8 9.23 7.82 -21.20
C LYS A 8 8.57 6.70 -20.40
N GLY A 9 7.89 5.77 -21.07
CA GLY A 9 7.25 4.61 -20.42
C GLY A 9 8.24 3.54 -19.94
N GLN A 10 9.44 3.47 -20.52
CA GLN A 10 10.48 2.51 -20.11
C GLN A 10 11.34 3.02 -18.96
N GLU A 11 11.64 4.32 -18.90
CA GLU A 11 12.37 4.91 -17.77
C GLU A 11 11.58 4.87 -16.47
N THR A 12 10.26 4.96 -16.53
CA THR A 12 9.40 4.87 -15.33
C THR A 12 9.36 3.45 -14.74
N LYS A 13 9.50 2.40 -15.58
CA LYS A 13 9.55 0.99 -15.09
C LYS A 13 10.84 0.67 -14.34
N ALA A 14 11.97 1.20 -14.80
CA ALA A 14 13.26 1.00 -14.12
C ALA A 14 13.30 1.68 -12.75
N SER A 15 12.60 2.80 -12.55
CA SER A 15 12.64 3.60 -11.32
C SER A 15 11.98 2.92 -10.12
N LEU A 16 10.87 2.18 -10.27
CA LEU A 16 10.22 1.50 -9.13
C LEU A 16 10.97 0.25 -8.69
N VAL A 17 11.41 -0.57 -9.65
CA VAL A 17 12.20 -1.75 -9.34
C VAL A 17 13.54 -1.35 -8.70
N ASN A 18 14.17 -0.25 -9.15
CA ASN A 18 15.42 0.24 -8.56
C ASN A 18 15.20 0.92 -7.20
N VAL A 19 14.13 1.69 -7.00
CA VAL A 19 13.81 2.28 -5.69
C VAL A 19 13.48 1.18 -4.68
N MET A 20 12.83 0.10 -5.10
CA MET A 20 12.45 -1.00 -4.21
C MET A 20 13.49 -2.11 -4.10
N SER A 21 14.45 -2.25 -5.01
CA SER A 21 15.58 -3.17 -4.83
C SER A 21 16.57 -2.69 -3.76
N ASP A 22 16.68 -1.38 -3.55
CA ASP A 22 17.42 -0.82 -2.40
C ASP A 22 16.64 -0.94 -1.08
N VAL A 23 15.30 -0.98 -1.12
CA VAL A 23 14.40 -1.28 0.00
C VAL A 23 14.57 -2.70 0.54
N ALA A 24 15.06 -3.65 -0.27
CA ALA A 24 15.30 -5.04 0.14
C ALA A 24 16.44 -5.23 1.15
N ARG A 25 17.14 -4.16 1.56
CA ARG A 25 18.03 -4.16 2.72
C ARG A 25 17.35 -3.42 3.87
N PRO A 26 16.65 -4.13 4.78
CA PRO A 26 15.90 -3.49 5.83
C PRO A 26 16.82 -2.81 6.83
N ASN A 27 17.05 -1.52 6.63
CA ASN A 27 17.76 -0.66 7.60
C ASN A 27 16.92 -0.46 8.87
N TRP A 28 15.64 -0.90 8.85
CA TRP A 28 14.72 -0.84 9.99
C TRP A 28 15.13 -1.73 11.17
N LEU A 29 15.84 -2.83 10.91
CA LEU A 29 16.41 -3.68 11.97
C LEU A 29 17.38 -2.92 12.89
N LEU A 30 18.01 -1.84 12.40
CA LEU A 30 18.89 -0.98 13.19
C LEU A 30 18.12 0.13 13.92
N LYS A 31 16.86 0.41 13.55
CA LYS A 31 16.00 1.43 14.17
C LYS A 31 15.01 0.87 15.20
N LEU A 32 15.11 -0.41 15.57
CA LEU A 32 14.28 -1.05 16.61
C LEU A 32 14.66 -0.64 18.05
N LEU A 33 15.40 0.43 18.24
CA LEU A 33 15.56 1.01 19.57
C LEU A 33 14.31 1.85 19.89
N PRO A 34 13.65 1.59 21.03
CA PRO A 34 12.44 2.34 21.40
C PRO A 34 12.81 3.82 21.57
N SER A 35 12.39 4.65 20.63
CA SER A 35 12.39 6.10 20.83
C SER A 35 11.33 6.41 21.87
N SER A 36 11.81 6.67 23.06
CA SER A 36 10.98 7.00 24.22
C SER A 36 10.43 8.41 24.10
N LYS A 37 9.16 8.57 24.54
CA LYS A 37 8.52 9.75 25.09
C LYS A 37 7.95 10.78 24.11
N GLY A 38 6.60 10.83 24.07
CA GLY A 38 5.86 12.12 24.01
C GLY A 38 6.09 12.98 22.76
N GLN A 39 6.61 12.40 21.67
CA GLN A 39 6.72 13.10 20.40
C GLN A 39 5.37 13.05 19.68
N GLU A 40 4.93 14.20 19.23
CA GLU A 40 3.89 14.32 18.23
C GLU A 40 4.20 13.34 17.08
N GLN A 41 3.22 12.50 16.71
CA GLN A 41 3.44 11.49 15.67
C GLN A 41 3.98 12.16 14.40
N ALA A 42 5.04 11.58 13.83
CA ALA A 42 5.60 12.09 12.59
C ALA A 42 4.53 12.07 11.48
N PRO A 43 4.55 13.00 10.53
CA PRO A 43 3.58 13.05 9.43
C PRO A 43 3.40 11.71 8.71
N VAL A 44 4.49 10.97 8.50
CA VAL A 44 4.46 9.65 7.88
C VAL A 44 3.70 8.63 8.70
N GLU A 45 3.76 8.69 10.03
CA GLU A 45 3.01 7.80 10.91
C GLU A 45 1.52 8.14 10.89
N LYS A 46 1.17 9.43 10.87
CA LYS A 46 -0.22 9.88 10.71
C LYS A 46 -0.80 9.38 9.38
N LEU A 47 -0.05 9.51 8.28
CA LEU A 47 -0.48 9.02 6.98
C LEU A 47 -0.63 7.49 6.97
N TYR A 48 0.29 6.76 7.58
CA TYR A 48 0.17 5.30 7.71
C TYR A 48 -1.11 4.91 8.44
N TYR A 49 -1.42 5.54 9.58
CA TYR A 49 -2.64 5.24 10.32
C TYR A 49 -3.91 5.63 9.57
N ASP A 50 -3.89 6.67 8.74
CA ASP A 50 -5.01 7.01 7.86
C ASP A 50 -5.23 5.94 6.79
N VAL A 51 -4.16 5.42 6.16
CA VAL A 51 -4.24 4.28 5.22
C VAL A 51 -4.73 3.02 5.92
N LEU A 52 -4.24 2.74 7.13
CA LEU A 52 -4.65 1.60 7.93
C LEU A 52 -6.15 1.68 8.27
N GLU A 53 -6.63 2.86 8.69
CA GLU A 53 -8.04 3.11 8.95
C GLU A 53 -8.89 2.97 7.68
N ALA A 54 -8.42 3.48 6.55
CA ALA A 54 -9.05 3.29 5.25
C ALA A 54 -9.22 1.80 4.92
N SER A 55 -8.17 0.99 5.11
CA SER A 55 -8.20 -0.45 4.83
C SER A 55 -9.16 -1.25 5.73
N ARG A 56 -9.51 -0.71 6.90
CA ARG A 56 -10.38 -1.34 7.90
C ARG A 56 -11.84 -0.91 7.80
N GLN A 57 -12.22 -0.12 6.79
CA GLN A 57 -13.60 0.32 6.65
C GLN A 57 -14.52 -0.87 6.41
N PRO A 58 -15.67 -0.96 7.13
CA PRO A 58 -16.57 -2.11 7.08
C PRO A 58 -17.07 -2.47 5.69
N VAL A 59 -17.17 -1.49 4.80
CA VAL A 59 -17.62 -1.68 3.42
C VAL A 59 -16.84 -2.79 2.69
N PHE A 60 -15.53 -2.88 2.89
CA PHE A 60 -14.71 -3.90 2.23
C PHE A 60 -15.03 -5.33 2.68
N TYR A 61 -15.43 -5.50 3.91
CA TYR A 61 -15.72 -6.80 4.51
C TYR A 61 -17.20 -7.19 4.36
N LEU A 62 -18.11 -6.20 4.35
CA LEU A 62 -19.55 -6.45 4.27
C LEU A 62 -20.08 -6.46 2.83
N GLU A 63 -19.58 -5.57 1.97
CA GLU A 63 -20.11 -5.39 0.61
C GLU A 63 -19.19 -5.97 -0.46
N TYR A 64 -17.87 -5.98 -0.22
CA TYR A 64 -16.87 -6.56 -1.11
C TYR A 64 -16.41 -7.95 -0.64
N GLU A 65 -17.01 -8.52 0.41
CA GLU A 65 -16.79 -9.90 0.87
C GLU A 65 -15.32 -10.24 1.12
N VAL A 66 -14.47 -9.27 1.44
CA VAL A 66 -13.10 -9.54 1.86
C VAL A 66 -13.14 -10.30 3.17
N ALA A 67 -12.38 -11.39 3.28
CA ALA A 67 -12.36 -12.20 4.50
C ALA A 67 -11.89 -11.37 5.70
N ASP A 68 -12.71 -11.27 6.75
CA ASP A 68 -12.35 -10.57 7.99
C ASP A 68 -11.46 -11.45 8.87
N THR A 69 -10.28 -11.75 8.37
CA THR A 69 -9.20 -12.50 9.00
C THR A 69 -7.93 -11.66 9.05
N PHE A 70 -6.93 -12.11 9.80
CA PHE A 70 -5.62 -11.43 9.79
C PHE A 70 -5.05 -11.29 8.37
N ASP A 71 -5.10 -12.36 7.58
CA ASP A 71 -4.60 -12.36 6.20
C ASP A 71 -5.43 -11.44 5.28
N GLY A 72 -6.77 -11.48 5.38
CA GLY A 72 -7.63 -10.61 4.56
C GLY A 72 -7.47 -9.13 4.92
N ARG A 73 -7.32 -8.81 6.21
CA ARG A 73 -7.01 -7.44 6.67
C ARG A 73 -5.64 -6.98 6.16
N PHE A 74 -4.64 -7.86 6.15
CA PHE A 74 -3.34 -7.56 5.58
C PHE A 74 -3.41 -7.37 4.06
N ASP A 75 -4.18 -8.20 3.35
CA ASP A 75 -4.37 -8.07 1.90
C ASP A 75 -5.05 -6.73 1.54
N MET A 76 -6.06 -6.30 2.31
CA MET A 76 -6.67 -4.98 2.15
C MET A 76 -5.72 -3.84 2.47
N LEU A 77 -4.92 -3.96 3.54
CA LEU A 77 -3.89 -2.98 3.84
C LEU A 77 -2.89 -2.88 2.68
N CYS A 78 -2.44 -4.01 2.11
CA CYS A 78 -1.57 -4.01 0.95
C CYS A 78 -2.20 -3.29 -0.25
N LEU A 79 -3.49 -3.48 -0.50
CA LEU A 79 -4.21 -2.83 -1.61
C LEU A 79 -4.29 -1.31 -1.38
N MET A 80 -4.70 -0.85 -0.20
CA MET A 80 -4.79 0.58 0.14
C MET A 80 -3.41 1.25 0.15
N MET A 81 -2.39 0.59 0.70
CA MET A 81 -1.00 1.04 0.62
C MET A 81 -0.52 1.16 -0.83
N SER A 82 -0.96 0.27 -1.72
CA SER A 82 -0.58 0.34 -3.14
C SER A 82 -1.18 1.56 -3.84
N LEU A 83 -2.41 1.95 -3.51
CA LEU A 83 -3.01 3.20 -3.99
C LEU A 83 -2.21 4.42 -3.52
N MET A 84 -1.89 4.46 -2.23
CA MET A 84 -1.11 5.56 -1.65
C MET A 84 0.30 5.63 -2.25
N MET A 85 1.00 4.49 -2.39
CA MET A 85 2.33 4.43 -3.01
C MET A 85 2.30 4.88 -4.48
N ALA A 86 1.27 4.48 -5.25
CA ALA A 86 1.08 4.93 -6.63
C ALA A 86 0.85 6.44 -6.70
N ARG A 87 0.09 7.02 -5.75
CA ARG A 87 -0.12 8.47 -5.63
C ARG A 87 1.18 9.21 -5.29
N LEU A 88 1.94 8.74 -4.29
CA LEU A 88 3.20 9.34 -3.88
C LEU A 88 4.26 9.28 -5.00
N LYS A 89 4.23 8.24 -5.84
CA LYS A 89 5.11 8.12 -7.01
C LYS A 89 4.88 9.21 -8.06
N LYS A 90 3.64 9.70 -8.19
CA LYS A 90 3.29 10.81 -9.11
C LYS A 90 3.68 12.17 -8.56
N ALA A 91 3.79 12.30 -7.25
CA ALA A 91 4.35 13.46 -6.60
C ALA A 91 5.85 13.54 -6.86
N ASP A 92 6.46 14.71 -6.68
CA ASP A 92 7.82 15.03 -7.10
C ASP A 92 8.88 14.04 -6.57
N SER A 93 9.92 13.82 -7.35
CA SER A 93 10.98 12.81 -7.10
C SER A 93 11.79 13.02 -5.80
N GLU A 94 11.64 14.18 -5.15
CA GLU A 94 12.27 14.48 -3.85
C GLU A 94 11.67 13.66 -2.67
N ASN A 95 10.55 12.99 -2.89
CA ASN A 95 9.80 12.32 -1.83
C ASN A 95 9.96 10.79 -1.77
N LYS A 96 11.04 10.27 -2.35
CA LYS A 96 11.36 8.83 -2.25
C LYS A 96 11.57 8.38 -0.81
N GLU A 97 12.17 9.23 0.03
CA GLU A 97 12.39 8.94 1.45
C GLU A 97 11.06 8.83 2.19
N PHE A 98 10.07 9.69 1.88
CA PHE A 98 8.76 9.62 2.53
C PHE A 98 8.00 8.34 2.19
N ALA A 99 8.05 7.88 0.94
CA ALA A 99 7.45 6.60 0.55
C ALA A 99 8.15 5.41 1.23
N GLN A 100 9.49 5.48 1.39
CA GLN A 100 10.25 4.49 2.15
C GLN A 100 9.88 4.50 3.63
N ASP A 101 9.78 5.67 4.24
CA ASP A 101 9.40 5.80 5.65
C ASP A 101 7.96 5.29 5.90
N LEU A 102 7.05 5.48 4.93
CA LEU A 102 5.69 4.95 4.97
C LEU A 102 5.68 3.41 4.93
N PHE A 103 6.51 2.82 4.05
CA PHE A 103 6.72 1.38 4.02
C PHE A 103 7.28 0.85 5.36
N ASP A 104 8.28 1.53 5.91
CA ASP A 104 8.90 1.17 7.18
C ASP A 104 7.90 1.28 8.35
N ALA A 105 7.02 2.29 8.34
CA ALA A 105 5.95 2.43 9.33
C ALA A 105 4.99 1.25 9.29
N MET A 106 4.54 0.82 8.10
CA MET A 106 3.70 -0.36 7.91
C MET A 106 4.35 -1.61 8.51
N PHE A 107 5.62 -1.87 8.20
CA PHE A 107 6.26 -3.11 8.65
C PHE A 107 6.70 -3.09 10.11
N ARG A 108 6.85 -1.92 10.73
CA ARG A 108 6.94 -1.78 12.18
C ARG A 108 5.65 -2.21 12.88
N ASP A 109 4.50 -1.76 12.37
CA ASP A 109 3.18 -2.13 12.92
C ASP A 109 2.88 -3.62 12.73
N VAL A 110 3.22 -4.19 11.57
CA VAL A 110 3.11 -5.64 11.32
C VAL A 110 3.97 -6.45 12.29
N ASP A 111 5.22 -6.03 12.56
CA ASP A 111 6.10 -6.69 13.53
C ASP A 111 5.49 -6.68 14.94
N LEU A 112 5.00 -5.52 15.38
CA LEU A 112 4.33 -5.36 16.67
C LEU A 112 3.09 -6.27 16.78
N THR A 113 2.23 -6.24 15.77
CA THR A 113 1.02 -7.08 15.72
C THR A 113 1.36 -8.58 15.81
N LEU A 114 2.37 -9.04 15.08
CA LEU A 114 2.79 -10.45 15.13
C LEU A 114 3.34 -10.85 16.51
N ARG A 115 4.04 -9.96 17.20
CA ARG A 115 4.50 -10.18 18.58
C ARG A 115 3.33 -10.26 19.56
N GLU A 116 2.36 -9.38 19.46
CA GLU A 116 1.14 -9.37 20.27
C GLU A 116 0.33 -10.66 20.07
N MET A 117 0.33 -11.22 18.87
CA MET A 117 -0.29 -12.51 18.56
C MET A 117 0.48 -13.73 19.09
N GLY A 118 1.58 -13.53 19.84
CA GLY A 118 2.36 -14.59 20.47
C GLY A 118 3.35 -15.30 19.56
N ALA A 119 3.70 -14.72 18.40
CA ALA A 119 4.78 -15.25 17.59
C ALA A 119 6.12 -15.04 18.31
N GLY A 120 6.86 -16.11 18.58
CA GLY A 120 8.18 -16.01 19.25
C GLY A 120 9.18 -15.22 18.40
N ASP A 121 10.13 -14.55 19.06
CA ASP A 121 11.09 -13.61 18.44
C ASP A 121 11.78 -14.14 17.18
N LEU A 122 12.22 -15.41 17.18
CA LEU A 122 12.86 -16.03 16.02
C LEU A 122 11.88 -16.25 14.83
N GLY A 123 10.59 -16.36 15.12
CA GLY A 123 9.53 -16.57 14.12
C GLY A 123 9.08 -15.26 13.47
N VAL A 124 9.01 -14.17 14.25
CA VAL A 124 8.51 -12.87 13.81
C VAL A 124 9.33 -12.34 12.62
N GLY A 125 10.64 -12.29 12.73
CA GLY A 125 11.50 -11.77 11.66
C GLY A 125 11.34 -12.50 10.33
N LYS A 126 11.17 -13.83 10.34
CA LYS A 126 10.91 -14.61 9.12
C LYS A 126 9.53 -14.31 8.52
N ARG A 127 8.50 -14.13 9.38
CA ARG A 127 7.14 -13.79 8.93
C ARG A 127 7.09 -12.38 8.34
N VAL A 128 7.68 -11.39 9.02
CA VAL A 128 7.77 -10.00 8.53
C VAL A 128 8.47 -9.96 7.18
N LYS A 129 9.61 -10.66 7.02
CA LYS A 129 10.31 -10.75 5.74
C LYS A 129 9.41 -11.34 4.64
N LYS A 130 8.73 -12.46 4.91
CA LYS A 130 7.81 -13.07 3.95
C LYS A 130 6.66 -12.14 3.58
N MET A 131 6.10 -11.41 4.56
CA MET A 131 5.02 -10.45 4.33
C MET A 131 5.50 -9.24 3.52
N SER A 132 6.74 -8.76 3.74
CA SER A 132 7.30 -7.67 2.95
C SER A 132 7.54 -8.08 1.49
N GLU A 133 8.07 -9.27 1.25
CA GLU A 133 8.21 -9.83 -0.10
C GLU A 133 6.84 -9.98 -0.79
N ALA A 134 5.82 -10.44 -0.05
CA ALA A 134 4.47 -10.56 -0.55
C ALA A 134 3.84 -9.18 -0.87
N PHE A 135 4.08 -8.16 -0.04
CA PHE A 135 3.64 -6.79 -0.33
C PHE A 135 4.27 -6.24 -1.61
N LEU A 136 5.58 -6.39 -1.80
CA LEU A 136 6.28 -5.92 -3.00
C LEU A 136 5.73 -6.58 -4.28
N GLY A 137 5.44 -7.89 -4.21
CA GLY A 137 4.80 -8.60 -5.32
C GLY A 137 3.40 -8.07 -5.64
N ARG A 138 2.60 -7.76 -4.61
CA ARG A 138 1.26 -7.17 -4.75
C ARG A 138 1.32 -5.75 -5.31
N LEU A 139 2.22 -4.92 -4.79
CA LEU A 139 2.45 -3.56 -5.29
C LEU A 139 2.72 -3.57 -6.79
N THR A 140 3.61 -4.47 -7.25
CA THR A 140 3.90 -4.64 -8.69
C THR A 140 2.67 -5.11 -9.48
N ALA A 141 1.88 -6.03 -8.92
CA ALA A 141 0.71 -6.57 -9.59
C ALA A 141 -0.42 -5.52 -9.74
N TYR A 142 -0.59 -4.62 -8.76
CA TYR A 142 -1.61 -3.58 -8.78
C TYR A 142 -1.18 -2.35 -9.60
N ASP A 143 0.11 -2.01 -9.61
CA ASP A 143 0.65 -0.79 -10.25
C ASP A 143 0.19 -0.64 -11.71
N LYS A 144 0.20 -1.73 -12.48
CA LYS A 144 -0.21 -1.68 -13.88
C LYS A 144 -1.67 -1.28 -14.05
N GLY A 145 -2.59 -1.90 -13.30
CA GLY A 145 -4.02 -1.59 -13.37
C GLY A 145 -4.32 -0.16 -12.91
N LEU A 146 -3.65 0.30 -11.86
CA LEU A 146 -3.79 1.66 -11.32
C LEU A 146 -3.27 2.72 -12.29
N VAL A 147 -2.06 2.53 -12.84
CA VAL A 147 -1.45 3.51 -13.77
C VAL A 147 -2.19 3.60 -15.10
N GLU A 148 -2.68 2.46 -15.62
CA GLU A 148 -3.43 2.42 -16.87
C GLU A 148 -4.93 2.77 -16.68
N GLY A 149 -5.41 2.91 -15.44
CA GLY A 149 -6.83 3.08 -15.14
C GLY A 149 -7.68 1.90 -15.60
N ASN A 150 -7.11 0.68 -15.64
CA ASN A 150 -7.72 -0.50 -16.22
C ASN A 150 -8.28 -1.43 -15.14
N ALA A 151 -9.61 -1.40 -14.98
CA ALA A 151 -10.32 -2.18 -13.97
C ALA A 151 -10.12 -3.69 -14.15
N SER A 152 -10.09 -4.22 -15.37
CA SER A 152 -9.91 -5.65 -15.60
C SER A 152 -8.51 -6.13 -15.19
N ILE A 153 -7.45 -5.35 -15.48
CA ILE A 153 -6.10 -5.69 -15.05
C ILE A 153 -6.01 -5.67 -13.53
N LEU A 154 -6.63 -4.67 -12.88
CA LEU A 154 -6.65 -4.56 -11.44
C LEU A 154 -7.48 -5.68 -10.80
N ALA A 155 -8.64 -6.02 -11.38
CA ALA A 155 -9.51 -7.11 -10.92
C ALA A 155 -8.79 -8.46 -10.94
N ALA A 156 -8.07 -8.78 -12.02
CA ALA A 156 -7.27 -10.00 -12.09
C ALA A 156 -6.19 -10.08 -10.99
N ALA A 157 -5.58 -8.95 -10.64
CA ALA A 157 -4.62 -8.89 -9.55
C ALA A 157 -5.31 -9.02 -8.18
N ILE A 158 -6.49 -8.42 -7.99
CA ILE A 158 -7.31 -8.51 -6.78
C ILE A 158 -7.80 -9.95 -6.57
N ALA A 159 -8.32 -10.62 -7.61
CA ALA A 159 -8.74 -12.01 -7.54
C ALA A 159 -7.65 -12.91 -6.93
N ARG A 160 -6.44 -12.79 -7.43
CA ARG A 160 -5.30 -13.58 -6.95
C ARG A 160 -4.83 -13.21 -5.55
N ASN A 161 -4.77 -11.91 -5.24
CA ASN A 161 -4.08 -11.43 -4.02
C ASN A 161 -5.00 -11.19 -2.83
N VAL A 162 -6.27 -10.82 -3.06
CA VAL A 162 -7.25 -10.58 -2.01
C VAL A 162 -8.13 -11.81 -1.82
N TYR A 163 -8.66 -12.36 -2.90
CA TYR A 163 -9.60 -13.49 -2.83
C TYR A 163 -8.94 -14.86 -3.05
N ARG A 164 -7.66 -14.91 -3.43
CA ARG A 164 -6.87 -16.15 -3.60
C ARG A 164 -7.49 -17.14 -4.56
N ARG A 165 -8.00 -16.65 -5.69
CA ARG A 165 -8.58 -17.43 -6.77
C ARG A 165 -7.95 -17.07 -8.12
N GLU A 166 -8.00 -18.02 -9.07
CA GLU A 166 -7.45 -17.83 -10.42
C GLU A 166 -8.49 -17.22 -11.36
N GLU A 167 -9.76 -17.60 -11.20
CA GLU A 167 -10.87 -17.08 -12.00
C GLU A 167 -11.43 -15.80 -11.37
N GLU A 168 -11.65 -14.79 -12.20
CA GLU A 168 -12.25 -13.53 -11.80
C GLU A 168 -13.76 -13.68 -11.60
N ALA A 169 -14.32 -12.90 -10.67
CA ALA A 169 -15.74 -12.78 -10.42
C ALA A 169 -16.16 -11.31 -10.41
N ASP A 170 -17.46 -11.06 -10.51
CA ASP A 170 -18.02 -9.69 -10.51
C ASP A 170 -17.55 -8.86 -9.31
N ILE A 171 -17.34 -9.48 -8.15
CA ILE A 171 -16.88 -8.81 -6.94
C ILE A 171 -15.48 -8.24 -7.11
N ASP A 172 -14.59 -8.90 -7.86
CA ASP A 172 -13.22 -8.44 -8.11
C ASP A 172 -13.23 -7.17 -8.97
N LEU A 173 -14.09 -7.16 -10.00
CA LEU A 173 -14.27 -6.01 -10.88
C LEU A 173 -14.87 -4.84 -10.10
N ARG A 174 -15.89 -5.07 -9.27
CA ARG A 174 -16.50 -4.04 -8.43
C ARG A 174 -15.48 -3.42 -7.47
N LEU A 175 -14.64 -4.25 -6.80
CA LEU A 175 -13.59 -3.74 -5.93
C LEU A 175 -12.51 -2.99 -6.70
N ALA A 176 -12.14 -3.47 -7.90
CA ALA A 176 -11.18 -2.79 -8.78
C ALA A 176 -11.68 -1.41 -9.21
N GLU A 177 -12.94 -1.30 -9.63
CA GLU A 177 -13.57 -0.02 -9.98
C GLU A 177 -13.62 0.93 -8.78
N GLN A 178 -13.93 0.42 -7.60
CA GLN A 178 -13.90 1.22 -6.37
C GLN A 178 -12.48 1.73 -6.08
N CYS A 179 -11.46 0.89 -6.21
CA CYS A 179 -10.06 1.30 -6.05
C CYS A 179 -9.65 2.37 -7.06
N LEU A 180 -10.07 2.27 -8.31
CA LEU A 180 -9.80 3.30 -9.33
C LEU A 180 -10.50 4.63 -9.02
N ARG A 181 -11.76 4.59 -8.53
CA ARG A 181 -12.45 5.81 -8.07
C ARG A 181 -11.74 6.45 -6.89
N LEU A 182 -11.31 5.67 -5.91
CA LEU A 182 -10.54 6.16 -4.76
C LEU A 182 -9.20 6.73 -5.19
N PHE A 183 -8.52 6.07 -6.13
CA PHE A 183 -7.23 6.53 -6.64
C PHE A 183 -7.37 7.87 -7.38
N ALA A 184 -8.38 8.02 -8.23
CA ALA A 184 -8.67 9.29 -8.90
C ALA A 184 -8.91 10.43 -7.89
N ARG A 185 -9.67 10.17 -6.82
CA ARG A 185 -9.89 11.17 -5.75
C ARG A 185 -8.61 11.48 -4.96
N LEU A 186 -7.73 10.50 -4.78
CA LEU A 186 -6.41 10.73 -4.17
C LEU A 186 -5.50 11.60 -5.06
N GLU A 187 -5.64 11.54 -6.38
CA GLU A 187 -4.88 12.38 -7.30
C GLU A 187 -5.24 13.86 -7.17
N ASP A 188 -6.48 14.17 -6.75
CA ASP A 188 -6.94 15.54 -6.51
C ASP A 188 -6.46 16.11 -5.16
N VAL A 189 -5.91 15.28 -4.27
CA VAL A 189 -5.38 15.73 -2.97
C VAL A 189 -4.06 16.44 -3.16
N ALA A 190 -3.90 17.62 -2.53
CA ALA A 190 -2.65 18.35 -2.57
C ALA A 190 -1.51 17.59 -1.91
N ASP A 191 -0.31 17.62 -2.51
CA ASP A 191 0.87 16.94 -1.97
C ASP A 191 1.20 17.40 -0.55
N ALA A 192 1.04 18.70 -0.26
CA ALA A 192 1.29 19.27 1.05
C ALA A 192 0.43 18.62 2.14
N ASP A 193 -0.82 18.27 1.85
CA ASP A 193 -1.72 17.63 2.81
C ASP A 193 -1.32 16.17 3.07
N LEU A 194 -0.89 15.44 2.02
CA LEU A 194 -0.36 14.07 2.16
C LEU A 194 0.91 14.05 3.01
N TYR A 195 1.84 14.99 2.74
CA TYR A 195 3.10 15.09 3.50
C TYR A 195 2.91 15.63 4.91
N ALA A 196 1.82 16.33 5.19
CA ALA A 196 1.44 16.72 6.54
C ALA A 196 0.80 15.56 7.34
N GLY A 197 0.45 14.44 6.68
CA GLY A 197 -0.26 13.33 7.29
C GLY A 197 -1.71 13.68 7.63
N ALA A 198 -2.38 14.45 6.79
CA ALA A 198 -3.79 14.76 6.95
C ALA A 198 -4.64 13.49 6.80
N PRO A 199 -5.70 13.28 7.62
CA PRO A 199 -6.52 12.07 7.61
C PRO A 199 -7.55 12.12 6.47
N ILE A 200 -7.08 12.09 5.23
CA ILE A 200 -7.88 12.28 4.02
C ILE A 200 -8.34 10.95 3.44
N PHE A 201 -7.46 9.95 3.40
CA PHE A 201 -7.75 8.71 2.68
C PHE A 201 -8.89 7.92 3.33
N SER A 202 -8.90 7.79 4.64
CA SER A 202 -10.00 7.16 5.37
C SER A 202 -11.33 7.88 5.17
N GLN A 203 -11.32 9.22 5.05
CA GLN A 203 -12.50 10.01 4.75
C GLN A 203 -13.00 9.76 3.31
N LEU A 204 -12.07 9.67 2.33
CA LEU A 204 -12.42 9.35 0.95
C LEU A 204 -13.14 8.00 0.85
N VAL A 205 -12.67 6.99 1.57
CA VAL A 205 -13.31 5.65 1.60
C VAL A 205 -14.70 5.69 2.21
N ARG A 206 -14.91 6.45 3.31
CA ARG A 206 -16.22 6.56 3.98
C ARG A 206 -17.30 7.24 3.10
N THR A 207 -16.88 8.08 2.15
CA THR A 207 -17.77 8.87 1.30
C THR A 207 -17.86 8.37 -0.13
N ALA A 208 -17.29 7.23 -0.41
CA ALA A 208 -17.24 6.60 -1.73
C ALA A 208 -18.29 5.51 -1.87
#